data_1520f4d901e9f3739f75897ceecc7396
#
_entry.id   1520f4d901e9f3739f75897ceecc7396
#
_cell.length_a   1.000
_cell.length_b   1.000
_cell.length_c   1.000
_cell.angle_alpha   90.00
_cell.angle_beta   90.00
_cell.angle_gamma   90.00
#
_symmetry.space_group_name_H-M   'P 1'
#
loop_
_entity.id
_entity.type
_entity.pdbx_description
1 polymer ?
#
loop_
_entity_poly.entity_id
_entity_poly.type
_entity_poly.pdbx_seq_one_letter_code
_entity_poly.pdbx_strand_id
1 'polypeptide(L)'
;MKPDDATSRFHTMGVVPEPAEPLNERYWYVEGTEARPIGLPVDEFWSQVMSGAPTDPFVAHVVQADGWLVTQYDVEGGAGHEEMHPEGDEFVYLLSGEAVLMLEQPVGVSKVPLSGRAAVVVPRGVWHTARVSRPSRMLFVTRGRGTQHRPAA
;
A
#
# COMPACT_ATOMS: atom_id res chain seq x y z
N MET A 1 34.98 6.51 23.92
CA MET A 1 33.74 6.89 23.25
C MET A 1 32.61 6.11 23.88
N LYS A 2 31.74 6.75 24.67
CA LYS A 2 30.57 6.10 25.27
C LYS A 2 29.59 5.80 24.14
N PRO A 3 28.94 4.63 24.09
CA PRO A 3 27.87 4.41 23.14
C PRO A 3 26.78 5.44 23.40
N ASP A 4 26.40 6.15 22.37
CA ASP A 4 25.32 7.11 22.41
C ASP A 4 24.05 6.36 22.78
N ASP A 5 23.50 6.71 23.93
CA ASP A 5 22.39 6.02 24.57
C ASP A 5 21.08 6.38 23.84
N ALA A 6 20.90 5.81 22.63
CA ALA A 6 19.65 5.95 21.88
C ALA A 6 18.43 5.44 22.69
N THR A 7 18.66 4.53 23.63
CA THR A 7 17.63 3.98 24.52
C THR A 7 17.17 5.02 25.56
N SER A 8 18.02 5.96 25.93
CA SER A 8 17.71 7.02 26.89
C SER A 8 16.67 8.02 26.39
N ARG A 9 16.62 8.27 25.09
CA ARG A 9 15.65 9.22 24.50
C ARG A 9 14.20 8.72 24.60
N PHE A 10 13.99 7.43 24.45
CA PHE A 10 12.64 6.85 24.55
C PHE A 10 12.12 6.84 25.99
N HIS A 11 12.99 6.70 26.98
CA HIS A 11 12.60 6.73 28.40
C HIS A 11 12.29 8.14 28.93
N THR A 12 12.90 9.17 28.36
CA THR A 12 12.75 10.55 28.85
C THR A 12 11.58 11.30 28.24
N MET A 13 11.01 10.85 27.11
CA MET A 13 9.97 11.59 26.38
C MET A 13 8.55 11.04 26.59
N GLY A 14 8.37 9.99 27.39
CA GLY A 14 7.05 9.44 27.67
C GLY A 14 6.30 9.00 26.42
N VAL A 15 6.99 8.39 25.45
CA VAL A 15 6.38 7.93 24.21
C VAL A 15 5.35 6.85 24.51
N VAL A 16 4.08 7.13 24.25
CA VAL A 16 3.01 6.15 24.26
C VAL A 16 2.95 5.53 22.88
N PRO A 17 3.22 4.23 22.73
CA PRO A 17 3.10 3.59 21.42
C PRO A 17 1.65 3.60 20.96
N GLU A 18 1.44 3.75 19.64
CA GLU A 18 0.14 3.56 19.04
C GLU A 18 -0.38 2.14 19.31
N PRO A 19 -1.68 1.96 19.60
CA PRO A 19 -2.25 0.64 19.77
C PRO A 19 -2.12 -0.14 18.45
N ALA A 20 -1.88 -1.45 18.55
CA ALA A 20 -1.86 -2.32 17.38
C ALA A 20 -3.28 -2.47 16.81
N GLU A 21 -3.41 -2.24 15.52
CA GLU A 21 -4.67 -2.40 14.79
C GLU A 21 -4.45 -3.27 13.54
N PRO A 22 -5.47 -3.99 13.07
CA PRO A 22 -5.39 -4.72 11.81
C PRO A 22 -5.11 -3.78 10.64
N LEU A 23 -4.16 -4.15 9.79
CA LEU A 23 -3.76 -3.31 8.66
C LEU A 23 -4.88 -3.13 7.61
N ASN A 24 -5.82 -4.05 7.52
CA ASN A 24 -6.99 -3.92 6.65
C ASN A 24 -8.08 -2.98 7.19
N GLU A 25 -7.94 -2.52 8.43
CA GLU A 25 -8.86 -1.55 9.05
C GLU A 25 -8.26 -0.14 9.09
N ARG A 26 -6.92 -0.06 9.18
CA ARG A 26 -6.19 1.21 9.23
C ARG A 26 -4.86 1.07 8.51
N TYR A 27 -4.66 1.90 7.49
CA TYR A 27 -3.42 1.93 6.73
C TYR A 27 -2.34 2.74 7.45
N TRP A 28 -1.11 2.52 7.02
CA TRP A 28 0.05 3.25 7.50
C TRP A 28 0.73 4.01 6.36
N TYR A 29 1.39 5.09 6.73
CA TYR A 29 2.18 5.89 5.82
C TYR A 29 3.58 6.07 6.37
N VAL A 30 4.57 5.82 5.53
CA VAL A 30 5.99 5.93 5.88
C VAL A 30 6.62 7.02 5.02
N GLU A 31 7.18 8.03 5.66
CA GLU A 31 7.82 9.16 5.00
C GLU A 31 9.09 9.55 5.74
N GLY A 32 10.22 9.60 5.04
CA GLY A 32 11.52 9.87 5.66
C GLY A 32 11.83 8.87 6.77
N THR A 33 11.95 9.35 7.99
CA THR A 33 12.25 8.54 9.18
C THR A 33 11.01 8.20 10.02
N GLU A 34 9.84 8.59 9.57
CA GLU A 34 8.60 8.45 10.33
C GLU A 34 7.64 7.45 9.70
N ALA A 35 6.95 6.69 10.55
CA ALA A 35 5.82 5.85 10.18
C ALA A 35 4.61 6.27 11.01
N ARG A 36 3.48 6.53 10.37
CA ARG A 36 2.26 7.02 11.02
C ARG A 36 1.03 6.24 10.56
N PRO A 37 0.09 5.94 11.47
CA PRO A 37 -1.21 5.45 11.07
C PRO A 37 -2.00 6.59 10.38
N ILE A 38 -2.77 6.22 9.37
CA ILE A 38 -3.73 7.14 8.76
C ILE A 38 -4.92 7.27 9.69
N GLY A 39 -5.29 8.50 10.06
CA GLY A 39 -6.30 8.78 11.08
C GLY A 39 -7.74 8.38 10.71
N LEU A 40 -7.99 7.96 9.47
CA LEU A 40 -9.30 7.55 8.96
C LEU A 40 -9.41 6.04 8.82
N PRO A 41 -10.61 5.46 9.05
CA PRO A 41 -10.90 4.10 8.61
C PRO A 41 -10.68 3.94 7.11
N VAL A 42 -10.39 2.71 6.69
CA VAL A 42 -10.02 2.40 5.29
C VAL A 42 -11.07 2.87 4.28
N ASP A 43 -12.37 2.69 4.58
CA ASP A 43 -13.44 3.11 3.68
C ASP A 43 -13.47 4.64 3.49
N GLU A 44 -13.28 5.40 4.56
CA GLU A 44 -13.21 6.86 4.50
C GLU A 44 -11.95 7.32 3.78
N PHE A 45 -10.82 6.68 4.03
CA PHE A 45 -9.58 6.97 3.31
C PHE A 45 -9.77 6.84 1.80
N TRP A 46 -10.34 5.72 1.33
CA TRP A 46 -10.57 5.52 -0.10
C TRP A 46 -11.61 6.49 -0.66
N SER A 47 -12.67 6.80 0.09
CA SER A 47 -13.63 7.82 -0.32
C SER A 47 -12.96 9.17 -0.55
N GLN A 48 -12.05 9.57 0.33
CA GLN A 48 -11.27 10.80 0.21
C GLN A 48 -10.33 10.77 -1.00
N VAL A 49 -9.59 9.69 -1.18
CA VAL A 49 -8.64 9.54 -2.30
C VAL A 49 -9.38 9.54 -3.63
N MET A 50 -10.44 8.75 -3.76
CA MET A 50 -11.19 8.60 -5.01
C MET A 50 -12.03 9.82 -5.37
N SER A 51 -12.28 10.72 -4.44
CA SER A 51 -12.93 12.01 -4.73
C SER A 51 -12.07 12.93 -5.60
N GLY A 52 -10.77 12.71 -5.63
CA GLY A 52 -9.79 13.59 -6.28
C GLY A 52 -9.57 14.93 -5.56
N ALA A 53 -10.27 15.17 -4.46
CA ALA A 53 -10.17 16.40 -3.67
C ALA A 53 -10.34 16.07 -2.16
N PRO A 54 -9.36 15.38 -1.56
CA PRO A 54 -9.44 14.99 -0.16
C PRO A 54 -9.53 16.22 0.75
N THR A 55 -10.46 16.17 1.71
CA THR A 55 -10.67 17.22 2.69
C THR A 55 -9.93 16.99 4.00
N ASP A 56 -9.60 15.74 4.31
CA ASP A 56 -8.73 15.42 5.44
C ASP A 56 -7.29 15.89 5.14
N PRO A 57 -6.67 16.70 6.00
CA PRO A 57 -5.35 17.28 5.73
C PRO A 57 -4.25 16.22 5.58
N PHE A 58 -4.33 15.13 6.33
CA PHE A 58 -3.32 14.06 6.24
C PHE A 58 -3.49 13.23 4.97
N VAL A 59 -4.72 12.92 4.57
CA VAL A 59 -4.97 12.26 3.28
C VAL A 59 -4.52 13.15 2.12
N ALA A 60 -4.82 14.44 2.17
CA ALA A 60 -4.34 15.40 1.18
C ALA A 60 -2.81 15.41 1.09
N HIS A 61 -2.12 15.30 2.23
CA HIS A 61 -0.66 15.15 2.25
C HIS A 61 -0.21 13.82 1.62
N VAL A 62 -0.80 12.70 2.02
CA VAL A 62 -0.43 11.35 1.56
C VAL A 62 -0.49 11.22 0.03
N VAL A 63 -1.52 11.77 -0.61
CA VAL A 63 -1.67 11.66 -2.07
C VAL A 63 -0.68 12.49 -2.87
N GLN A 64 0.00 13.46 -2.25
CA GLN A 64 0.95 14.37 -2.90
C GLN A 64 2.39 14.16 -2.46
N ALA A 65 2.62 13.55 -1.31
CA ALA A 65 3.93 13.43 -0.71
C ALA A 65 4.74 12.27 -1.30
N ASP A 66 6.03 12.32 -1.06
CA ASP A 66 7.00 11.34 -1.55
C ASP A 66 7.29 10.28 -0.46
N GLY A 67 6.25 9.59 -0.05
CA GLY A 67 6.32 8.53 0.95
C GLY A 67 5.75 7.21 0.45
N TRP A 68 5.60 6.27 1.37
CA TRP A 68 5.12 4.93 1.10
C TRP A 68 3.83 4.66 1.86
N LEU A 69 2.79 4.31 1.11
CA LEU A 69 1.52 3.84 1.67
C LEU A 69 1.61 2.33 1.90
N VAL A 70 1.32 1.89 3.11
CA VAL A 70 1.29 0.47 3.49
C VAL A 70 -0.16 0.06 3.68
N THR A 71 -0.62 -0.88 2.86
CA THR A 71 -2.02 -1.33 2.82
C THR A 71 -2.12 -2.85 2.85
N GLN A 72 -3.27 -3.33 3.26
CA GLN A 72 -3.64 -4.73 3.14
C GLN A 72 -5.04 -4.83 2.55
N TYR A 73 -5.20 -5.72 1.58
CA TYR A 73 -6.49 -6.05 1.01
C TYR A 73 -6.83 -7.51 1.23
N ASP A 74 -8.09 -7.74 1.60
CA ASP A 74 -8.72 -9.05 1.51
C ASP A 74 -9.44 -9.11 0.17
N VAL A 75 -8.89 -9.87 -0.77
CA VAL A 75 -9.35 -9.91 -2.16
C VAL A 75 -10.18 -11.17 -2.39
N GLU A 76 -11.37 -10.98 -2.95
CA GLU A 76 -12.26 -12.04 -3.37
C GLU A 76 -12.67 -11.83 -4.83
N GLY A 77 -12.47 -12.85 -5.66
CA GLY A 77 -12.89 -12.82 -7.07
C GLY A 77 -11.94 -12.04 -7.99
N GLY A 78 -12.49 -11.51 -9.08
CA GLY A 78 -11.74 -10.79 -10.08
C GLY A 78 -11.58 -9.31 -9.75
N ALA A 79 -10.50 -8.72 -10.21
CA ALA A 79 -10.28 -7.29 -10.07
C ALA A 79 -11.25 -6.49 -10.95
N GLY A 80 -11.92 -5.50 -10.36
CA GLY A 80 -12.81 -4.60 -11.08
C GLY A 80 -12.09 -3.42 -11.73
N HIS A 81 -10.83 -3.17 -11.38
CA HIS A 81 -10.04 -2.06 -11.87
C HIS A 81 -8.56 -2.40 -11.95
N GLU A 82 -7.84 -1.60 -12.70
CA GLU A 82 -6.38 -1.59 -12.79
C GLU A 82 -5.84 -0.29 -12.23
N GLU A 83 -4.60 -0.34 -11.77
CA GLU A 83 -3.89 0.85 -11.30
C GLU A 83 -2.47 0.91 -11.86
N MET A 84 -1.90 2.10 -11.82
CA MET A 84 -0.54 2.38 -12.25
C MET A 84 0.08 3.44 -11.34
N HIS A 85 1.31 3.20 -10.91
CA HIS A 85 2.06 4.10 -10.04
C HIS A 85 3.22 4.72 -10.83
N PRO A 86 3.15 6.01 -11.19
CA PRO A 86 4.17 6.63 -12.04
C PRO A 86 5.45 7.00 -11.30
N GLU A 87 5.40 7.12 -9.96
CA GLU A 87 6.48 7.70 -9.17
C GLU A 87 7.36 6.66 -8.45
N GLY A 88 7.01 5.39 -8.52
CA GLY A 88 7.81 4.33 -7.91
C GLY A 88 7.29 2.94 -8.14
N ASP A 89 8.14 1.97 -7.85
CA ASP A 89 7.78 0.57 -7.86
C ASP A 89 6.80 0.27 -6.71
N GLU A 90 5.98 -0.76 -6.88
CA GLU A 90 5.12 -1.26 -5.82
C GLU A 90 5.60 -2.62 -5.34
N PHE A 91 5.80 -2.76 -4.04
CA PHE A 91 6.06 -4.06 -3.41
C PHE A 91 4.73 -4.73 -3.08
N VAL A 92 4.58 -5.98 -3.52
CA VAL A 92 3.38 -6.79 -3.29
C VAL A 92 3.78 -8.08 -2.59
N TYR A 93 3.10 -8.41 -1.52
CA TYR A 93 3.34 -9.61 -0.73
C TYR A 93 2.05 -10.39 -0.48
N LEU A 94 2.04 -11.66 -0.83
CA LEU A 94 0.91 -12.54 -0.57
C LEU A 94 0.99 -13.06 0.86
N LEU A 95 0.06 -12.64 1.70
CA LEU A 95 -0.05 -13.10 3.10
C LEU A 95 -0.70 -14.48 3.19
N SER A 96 -1.75 -14.69 2.40
CA SER A 96 -2.47 -15.97 2.33
C SER A 96 -3.26 -16.09 1.04
N GLY A 97 -3.59 -17.32 0.64
CA GLY A 97 -4.34 -17.59 -0.57
C GLY A 97 -3.45 -17.82 -1.79
N GLU A 98 -3.96 -17.49 -2.96
CA GLU A 98 -3.28 -17.57 -4.25
C GLU A 98 -3.74 -16.43 -5.14
N ALA A 99 -2.82 -15.77 -5.81
CA ALA A 99 -3.11 -14.66 -6.70
C ALA A 99 -2.28 -14.75 -7.97
N VAL A 100 -2.76 -14.08 -9.02
CA VAL A 100 -2.00 -13.82 -10.24
C VAL A 100 -1.98 -12.33 -10.47
N LEU A 101 -0.80 -11.73 -10.50
CA LEU A 101 -0.63 -10.36 -10.96
C LEU A 101 -0.63 -10.32 -12.48
N MET A 102 -1.43 -9.45 -13.03
CA MET A 102 -1.54 -9.17 -14.46
C MET A 102 -0.83 -7.85 -14.71
N LEU A 103 0.26 -7.88 -15.46
CA LEU A 103 1.11 -6.71 -15.75
C LEU A 103 1.02 -6.40 -17.24
N GLU A 104 0.56 -5.19 -17.58
CA GLU A 104 0.53 -4.76 -18.97
C GLU A 104 1.94 -4.62 -19.53
N GLN A 105 2.17 -5.16 -20.70
CA GLN A 105 3.42 -5.07 -21.45
C GLN A 105 3.19 -4.30 -22.76
N PRO A 106 4.24 -3.84 -23.45
CA PRO A 106 4.09 -3.24 -24.76
C PRO A 106 3.33 -4.13 -25.75
N VAL A 107 3.48 -5.46 -25.59
CA VAL A 107 2.71 -6.45 -26.33
C VAL A 107 2.15 -7.47 -25.35
N GLY A 108 0.84 -7.45 -25.14
CA GLY A 108 0.15 -8.41 -24.29
C GLY A 108 0.23 -8.13 -22.79
N VAL A 109 0.08 -9.18 -22.01
CA VAL A 109 0.04 -9.15 -20.55
C VAL A 109 0.94 -10.23 -19.99
N SER A 110 1.83 -9.87 -19.07
CA SER A 110 2.58 -10.83 -18.25
C SER A 110 1.74 -11.25 -17.05
N LYS A 111 1.78 -12.54 -16.76
CA LYS A 111 1.11 -13.13 -15.60
C LYS A 111 2.14 -13.60 -14.60
N VAL A 112 2.06 -13.10 -13.38
CA VAL A 112 2.97 -13.50 -12.30
C VAL A 112 2.16 -14.21 -11.22
N PRO A 113 2.25 -15.56 -11.14
CA PRO A 113 1.55 -16.31 -10.11
C PRO A 113 2.22 -16.11 -8.75
N LEU A 114 1.40 -15.94 -7.72
CA LEU A 114 1.83 -15.81 -6.33
C LEU A 114 1.20 -16.91 -5.49
N SER A 115 2.02 -17.62 -4.74
CA SER A 115 1.62 -18.62 -3.77
C SER A 115 2.65 -18.70 -2.64
N GLY A 116 2.28 -19.29 -1.50
CA GLY A 116 3.23 -19.62 -0.44
C GLY A 116 4.00 -18.41 0.13
N ARG A 117 3.34 -17.29 0.35
CA ARG A 117 3.93 -16.06 0.86
C ARG A 117 4.97 -15.45 -0.10
N ALA A 118 4.74 -15.58 -1.38
CA ALA A 118 5.58 -14.97 -2.39
C ALA A 118 5.48 -13.44 -2.37
N ALA A 119 6.58 -12.79 -2.70
CA ALA A 119 6.63 -11.35 -2.92
C ALA A 119 7.04 -11.05 -4.37
N VAL A 120 6.60 -9.91 -4.87
CA VAL A 120 6.95 -9.44 -6.21
C VAL A 120 6.99 -7.91 -6.21
N VAL A 121 7.74 -7.35 -7.14
CA VAL A 121 7.74 -5.91 -7.40
C VAL A 121 7.03 -5.64 -8.72
N VAL A 122 6.05 -4.75 -8.68
CA VAL A 122 5.45 -4.16 -9.89
C VAL A 122 6.27 -2.93 -10.26
N PRO A 123 6.89 -2.89 -11.45
CA PRO A 123 7.68 -1.73 -11.86
C PRO A 123 6.80 -0.47 -11.99
N ARG A 124 7.37 0.68 -11.66
CA ARG A 124 6.70 1.96 -11.87
C ARG A 124 6.22 2.13 -13.31
N GLY A 125 5.10 2.77 -13.49
CA GLY A 125 4.53 3.07 -14.81
C GLY A 125 3.82 1.90 -15.49
N VAL A 126 3.73 0.74 -14.83
CA VAL A 126 3.09 -0.46 -15.38
C VAL A 126 1.66 -0.59 -14.85
N TRP A 127 0.70 -0.61 -15.77
CA TRP A 127 -0.69 -0.92 -15.45
C TRP A 127 -0.80 -2.37 -14.99
N HIS A 128 -1.47 -2.59 -13.88
CA HIS A 128 -1.57 -3.90 -13.28
C HIS A 128 -2.83 -4.09 -12.47
N THR A 129 -3.15 -5.35 -12.24
CA THR A 129 -4.23 -5.77 -11.35
C THR A 129 -3.93 -7.16 -10.78
N ALA A 130 -4.58 -7.53 -9.70
CA ALA A 130 -4.50 -8.85 -9.12
C ALA A 130 -5.80 -9.62 -9.36
N ARG A 131 -5.69 -10.88 -9.75
CA ARG A 131 -6.79 -11.83 -9.82
C ARG A 131 -6.55 -12.96 -8.85
N VAL A 132 -7.60 -13.40 -8.15
CA VAL A 132 -7.52 -14.48 -7.18
C VAL A 132 -8.48 -15.60 -7.55
N SER A 133 -8.06 -16.84 -7.36
CA SER A 133 -8.89 -18.03 -7.55
C SER A 133 -9.65 -18.42 -6.29
N ARG A 134 -9.24 -17.88 -5.16
CA ARG A 134 -9.86 -18.07 -3.84
C ARG A 134 -9.58 -16.85 -2.97
N PRO A 135 -10.32 -16.64 -1.87
CA PRO A 135 -10.06 -15.52 -0.97
C PRO A 135 -8.59 -15.45 -0.57
N SER A 136 -8.00 -14.29 -0.74
CA SER A 136 -6.56 -14.06 -0.57
C SER A 136 -6.30 -12.76 0.16
N ARG A 137 -5.21 -12.70 0.93
CA ARG A 137 -4.75 -11.50 1.61
C ARG A 137 -3.45 -11.04 1.00
N MET A 138 -3.38 -9.78 0.69
CA MET A 138 -2.21 -9.18 0.05
C MET A 138 -1.82 -7.89 0.75
N LEU A 139 -0.52 -7.73 0.97
CA LEU A 139 0.08 -6.50 1.49
C LEU A 139 0.73 -5.75 0.34
N PHE A 140 0.53 -4.43 0.31
CA PHE A 140 1.09 -3.54 -0.69
C PHE A 140 1.88 -2.43 -0.02
N VAL A 141 3.05 -2.12 -0.57
CA VAL A 141 3.84 -0.95 -0.19
C VAL A 141 4.03 -0.11 -1.44
N THR A 142 3.36 1.03 -1.48
CA THR A 142 3.12 1.79 -2.70
C THR A 142 3.58 3.23 -2.56
N ARG A 143 4.33 3.74 -3.54
CA ARG A 143 4.51 5.18 -3.71
C ARG A 143 3.31 5.73 -4.46
N GLY A 144 2.33 6.24 -3.70
CA GLY A 144 1.00 6.54 -4.21
C GLY A 144 0.85 7.85 -4.97
N ARG A 145 1.86 8.74 -4.95
CA ARG A 145 1.76 10.03 -5.64
C ARG A 145 1.51 9.83 -7.13
N GLY A 146 0.46 10.45 -7.64
CA GLY A 146 0.11 10.40 -9.05
C GLY A 146 -0.50 9.07 -9.51
N THR A 147 -0.86 8.17 -8.61
CA THR A 147 -1.52 6.90 -8.94
C THR A 147 -2.74 7.14 -9.83
N GLN A 148 -2.85 6.35 -10.89
CA GLN A 148 -3.97 6.36 -11.81
C GLN A 148 -4.76 5.07 -11.72
N HIS A 149 -6.06 5.18 -11.96
CA HIS A 149 -7.00 4.07 -11.94
C HIS A 149 -7.78 4.03 -13.25
N ARG A 150 -8.10 2.81 -13.72
CA ARG A 150 -9.00 2.59 -14.86
C ARG A 150 -9.78 1.29 -14.67
N PRO A 151 -10.94 1.12 -15.33
CA PRO A 151 -11.63 -0.17 -15.33
C PRO A 151 -10.74 -1.28 -15.88
N ALA A 152 -10.80 -2.47 -15.28
CA ALA A 152 -10.12 -3.65 -15.81
C ALA A 152 -10.77 -4.09 -17.12
N ALA A 153 -9.93 -4.52 -18.06
CA ALA A 153 -10.39 -5.04 -19.36
C ALA A 153 -11.03 -6.45 -19.20
#